data_c4b26058d8941c44fb3f3a634e8a9a24
#
_entry.id   c4b26058d8941c44fb3f3a634e8a9a24
#
_cell.length_a   1.000
_cell.length_b   1.000
_cell.length_c   1.000
_cell.angle_alpha   90.00
_cell.angle_beta   90.00
_cell.angle_gamma   90.00
#
_symmetry.space_group_name_H-M   'P 1'
#
loop_
_entity.id
_entity.type
_entity.pdbx_description
1 polymer ?
#
loop_
_entity_poly.entity_id
_entity_poly.type
_entity_poly.pdbx_seq_one_letter_code
_entity_poly.pdbx_strand_id
1 'polypeptide(L)'
;MSRLMCIILLLYPMACQAPSETAEQQETLSLTDMLSGVDTVGYSRALEARTFNFPEDHGPHESFRTEWWYVTGNLNSEDGDPFGFQFTIFRNSLSPSRSNGTSAWNTNQAYMGHFALTDINENDFFFEEKFSRGAVGLAGAETNPLRIWIEDWFLEGSTQDKNVFPLQLSGGADGIQLDLTLQEGKPVVLQGEEGLSKKGNAPGNASYYFANTRMPASGTLLVNGELLEVSGLGWMDREWSTSALSDGQVGWDWFALHLDDGWDLMVYQLRRADGSADPLSAASLIDPSGRKTTLQLGSDILIQPNDYWNSSLGDAQYPSGWNIKVPSQDWDLLVEPAVDDQELLVTFRYWEGSVRISGTGKNGARMNGRGYAELTGYAGDGLPNQ
;
A
#
# COMPACT_ATOMS: atom_id res chain seq x y z
N MET A 1 -89.03 -1.72 -37.10
CA MET A 1 -88.40 -2.76 -36.27
C MET A 1 -86.92 -2.79 -36.69
N SER A 2 -86.07 -2.05 -35.98
CA SER A 2 -84.65 -1.90 -36.28
C SER A 2 -83.89 -2.61 -35.17
N ARG A 3 -83.06 -3.61 -35.55
CA ARG A 3 -82.21 -4.35 -34.62
C ARG A 3 -80.87 -3.63 -34.52
N LEU A 4 -80.61 -3.15 -33.35
CA LEU A 4 -79.30 -2.57 -32.96
C LEU A 4 -78.31 -3.74 -32.60
N MET A 5 -77.21 -3.85 -33.30
CA MET A 5 -76.19 -4.84 -33.08
C MET A 5 -75.06 -4.18 -32.26
N CYS A 6 -74.96 -4.53 -30.98
CA CYS A 6 -73.83 -4.10 -30.12
C CYS A 6 -72.54 -4.91 -30.47
N ILE A 7 -71.53 -4.24 -30.94
CA ILE A 7 -70.16 -4.81 -31.09
C ILE A 7 -69.42 -4.53 -29.79
N ILE A 8 -69.11 -5.60 -29.06
CA ILE A 8 -68.26 -5.56 -27.88
C ILE A 8 -66.79 -5.65 -28.36
N LEU A 9 -66.02 -4.57 -28.26
CA LEU A 9 -64.59 -4.56 -28.47
C LEU A 9 -63.93 -5.10 -27.19
N LEU A 10 -63.30 -6.29 -27.27
CA LEU A 10 -62.43 -6.84 -26.27
C LEU A 10 -61.04 -6.17 -26.40
N LEU A 11 -60.71 -5.24 -25.51
CA LEU A 11 -59.38 -4.71 -25.33
C LEU A 11 -58.56 -5.74 -24.56
N TYR A 12 -57.60 -6.37 -25.21
CA TYR A 12 -56.53 -7.13 -24.56
C TYR A 12 -55.48 -6.15 -24.03
N PRO A 13 -55.14 -6.16 -22.76
CA PRO A 13 -53.97 -5.41 -22.31
C PRO A 13 -52.71 -6.15 -22.76
N MET A 14 -51.97 -5.54 -23.70
CA MET A 14 -50.57 -5.90 -23.93
C MET A 14 -49.77 -5.52 -22.70
N ALA A 15 -49.46 -6.50 -21.83
CA ALA A 15 -48.45 -6.34 -20.83
C ALA A 15 -47.09 -6.28 -21.51
N CYS A 16 -46.49 -5.10 -21.57
CA CYS A 16 -45.06 -4.95 -21.82
C CYS A 16 -44.34 -5.62 -20.64
N GLN A 17 -43.78 -6.81 -20.87
CA GLN A 17 -42.72 -7.31 -20.01
C GLN A 17 -41.50 -6.43 -20.21
N ALA A 18 -41.13 -5.69 -19.19
CA ALA A 18 -39.80 -5.08 -19.11
C ALA A 18 -38.75 -6.18 -19.23
N PRO A 19 -37.66 -5.99 -20.00
CA PRO A 19 -36.55 -6.92 -19.98
C PRO A 19 -36.06 -7.01 -18.54
N SER A 20 -35.90 -8.20 -18.02
CA SER A 20 -35.18 -8.45 -16.77
C SER A 20 -33.76 -7.91 -16.99
N GLU A 21 -33.42 -6.81 -16.36
CA GLU A 21 -32.04 -6.43 -16.18
C GLU A 21 -31.37 -7.58 -15.40
N THR A 22 -30.62 -8.39 -16.12
CA THR A 22 -29.57 -9.17 -15.51
C THR A 22 -28.65 -8.13 -14.91
N ALA A 23 -28.63 -8.02 -13.58
CA ALA A 23 -27.59 -7.30 -12.88
C ALA A 23 -26.25 -7.81 -13.42
N GLU A 24 -25.58 -7.04 -14.27
CA GLU A 24 -24.17 -7.25 -14.55
C GLU A 24 -23.52 -7.22 -13.16
N GLN A 25 -22.99 -8.36 -12.71
CA GLN A 25 -22.08 -8.39 -11.61
C GLN A 25 -20.94 -7.47 -12.03
N GLN A 26 -20.86 -6.29 -11.45
CA GLN A 26 -19.66 -5.48 -11.53
C GLN A 26 -18.56 -6.34 -10.94
N GLU A 27 -17.65 -6.82 -11.79
CA GLU A 27 -16.42 -7.43 -11.34
C GLU A 27 -15.69 -6.37 -10.53
N THR A 28 -15.69 -6.52 -9.21
CA THR A 28 -14.89 -5.71 -8.31
C THR A 28 -13.43 -6.11 -8.50
N LEU A 29 -12.61 -5.15 -8.90
CA LEU A 29 -11.17 -5.36 -9.04
C LEU A 29 -10.56 -5.46 -7.64
N SER A 30 -9.86 -6.55 -7.34
CA SER A 30 -9.05 -6.63 -6.12
C SER A 30 -7.68 -5.99 -6.36
N LEU A 31 -7.03 -5.52 -5.28
CA LEU A 31 -5.64 -5.05 -5.36
C LEU A 31 -4.72 -6.17 -5.87
N THR A 32 -5.00 -7.41 -5.50
CA THR A 32 -4.32 -8.59 -6.01
C THR A 32 -4.50 -8.75 -7.52
N ASP A 33 -5.69 -8.52 -8.09
CA ASP A 33 -5.94 -8.59 -9.53
C ASP A 33 -5.20 -7.48 -10.29
N MET A 34 -5.17 -6.27 -9.73
CA MET A 34 -4.41 -5.16 -10.31
C MET A 34 -2.90 -5.47 -10.37
N LEU A 35 -2.37 -6.13 -9.35
CA LEU A 35 -0.95 -6.47 -9.24
C LEU A 35 -0.60 -7.82 -9.89
N SER A 36 -1.53 -8.77 -10.02
CA SER A 36 -1.29 -10.08 -10.65
C SER A 36 -1.20 -10.06 -12.18
N GLY A 37 -1.68 -9.01 -12.80
CA GLY A 37 -1.52 -8.67 -14.24
C GLY A 37 -1.58 -9.82 -15.24
N VAL A 38 -2.74 -10.08 -15.83
CA VAL A 38 -2.93 -11.14 -16.84
C VAL A 38 -2.19 -10.86 -18.16
N ASP A 39 -2.04 -9.59 -18.55
CA ASP A 39 -1.34 -9.20 -19.79
C ASP A 39 0.03 -8.58 -19.47
N THR A 40 1.08 -9.36 -19.74
CA THR A 40 2.48 -8.96 -19.58
C THR A 40 3.18 -8.65 -20.90
N VAL A 41 2.49 -8.81 -22.02
CA VAL A 41 3.07 -8.66 -23.37
C VAL A 41 3.45 -7.20 -23.63
N GLY A 42 4.69 -6.98 -24.03
CA GLY A 42 5.21 -5.65 -24.37
C GLY A 42 5.76 -4.84 -23.18
N TYR A 43 5.64 -5.35 -21.96
CA TYR A 43 6.23 -4.73 -20.77
C TYR A 43 7.58 -5.37 -20.39
N SER A 44 8.44 -4.60 -19.74
CA SER A 44 9.64 -5.12 -19.08
C SER A 44 9.26 -5.99 -17.87
N ARG A 45 10.12 -6.96 -17.55
CA ARG A 45 9.91 -7.86 -16.41
C ARG A 45 11.14 -7.93 -15.53
N ALA A 46 10.93 -8.10 -14.23
CA ALA A 46 12.00 -8.33 -13.26
C ALA A 46 12.43 -9.82 -13.33
N LEU A 47 13.48 -10.12 -14.10
CA LEU A 47 13.94 -11.49 -14.37
C LEU A 47 15.17 -11.88 -13.57
N GLU A 48 16.07 -10.91 -13.34
CA GLU A 48 17.36 -11.11 -12.69
C GLU A 48 17.72 -9.88 -11.86
N ALA A 49 18.63 -10.03 -10.90
CA ALA A 49 19.16 -8.90 -10.14
C ALA A 49 19.84 -7.89 -11.08
N ARG A 50 19.72 -6.61 -10.74
CA ARG A 50 20.33 -5.51 -11.53
C ARG A 50 21.08 -4.56 -10.61
N THR A 51 21.94 -3.75 -11.20
CA THR A 51 22.50 -2.59 -10.51
C THR A 51 21.43 -1.50 -10.42
N PHE A 52 21.23 -0.98 -9.21
CA PHE A 52 20.40 0.20 -8.97
C PHE A 52 21.24 1.46 -9.13
N ASN A 53 20.68 2.47 -9.75
CA ASN A 53 21.29 3.77 -9.94
C ASN A 53 20.49 4.84 -9.18
N PHE A 54 21.10 5.43 -8.17
CA PHE A 54 20.49 6.50 -7.41
C PHE A 54 21.08 7.85 -7.82
N PRO A 55 20.27 8.90 -8.02
CA PRO A 55 18.85 9.01 -7.61
C PRO A 55 17.83 8.48 -8.65
N GLU A 56 18.25 8.02 -9.83
CA GLU A 56 17.37 7.73 -10.97
C GLU A 56 16.29 6.68 -10.64
N ASP A 57 16.63 5.63 -9.89
CA ASP A 57 15.68 4.55 -9.55
C ASP A 57 14.63 4.96 -8.50
N HIS A 58 14.72 6.18 -7.92
CA HIS A 58 13.60 6.78 -7.19
C HIS A 58 12.45 7.23 -8.13
N GLY A 59 12.76 7.52 -9.37
CA GLY A 59 11.83 7.99 -10.39
C GLY A 59 10.99 6.87 -11.02
N PRO A 60 10.20 7.19 -12.07
CA PRO A 60 9.31 6.24 -12.73
C PRO A 60 10.03 5.26 -13.63
N HIS A 61 9.50 4.03 -13.72
CA HIS A 61 9.95 2.95 -14.60
C HIS A 61 8.85 2.60 -15.61
N GLU A 62 8.59 3.51 -16.56
CA GLU A 62 7.45 3.44 -17.49
C GLU A 62 7.38 2.16 -18.34
N SER A 63 8.50 1.44 -18.51
CA SER A 63 8.52 0.17 -19.22
C SER A 63 7.90 -0.99 -18.45
N PHE A 64 7.68 -0.83 -17.14
CA PHE A 64 6.97 -1.76 -16.28
C PHE A 64 5.49 -1.38 -16.20
N ARG A 65 4.64 -2.38 -15.94
CA ARG A 65 3.20 -2.19 -15.91
C ARG A 65 2.74 -1.43 -14.69
N THR A 66 3.28 -1.75 -13.50
CA THR A 66 2.87 -1.17 -12.23
C THR A 66 4.07 -0.80 -11.38
N GLU A 67 3.92 0.25 -10.60
CA GLU A 67 4.88 0.68 -9.59
C GLU A 67 4.20 1.53 -8.53
N TRP A 68 4.84 1.64 -7.37
CA TRP A 68 4.35 2.48 -6.30
C TRP A 68 5.46 3.14 -5.50
N TRP A 69 5.12 4.27 -4.93
CA TRP A 69 5.84 5.02 -3.92
C TRP A 69 4.96 4.97 -2.67
N TYR A 70 5.35 4.14 -1.73
CA TYR A 70 4.61 3.86 -0.51
C TYR A 70 5.40 4.43 0.67
N VAL A 71 4.80 5.37 1.41
CA VAL A 71 5.41 6.01 2.58
C VAL A 71 4.50 5.82 3.78
N THR A 72 5.06 5.28 4.85
CA THR A 72 4.36 5.14 6.13
C THR A 72 5.20 5.70 7.27
N GLY A 73 4.59 5.95 8.40
CA GLY A 73 5.34 6.37 9.56
C GLY A 73 4.52 6.59 10.82
N ASN A 74 5.25 6.90 11.87
CA ASN A 74 4.68 7.24 13.16
C ASN A 74 5.24 8.59 13.61
N LEU A 75 4.35 9.48 14.00
CA LEU A 75 4.63 10.85 14.40
C LEU A 75 4.18 11.09 15.85
N ASN A 76 4.70 12.12 16.45
CA ASN A 76 4.14 12.71 17.66
C ASN A 76 4.00 14.23 17.47
N SER A 77 2.96 14.83 18.07
CA SER A 77 2.88 16.26 18.25
C SER A 77 3.93 16.76 19.26
N GLU A 78 4.11 18.09 19.39
CA GLU A 78 4.97 18.66 20.44
C GLU A 78 4.48 18.31 21.85
N ASP A 79 3.16 18.12 22.03
CA ASP A 79 2.56 17.70 23.29
C ASP A 79 2.68 16.18 23.55
N GLY A 80 3.17 15.43 22.55
CA GLY A 80 3.43 13.99 22.63
C GLY A 80 2.28 13.12 22.15
N ASP A 81 1.24 13.67 21.52
CA ASP A 81 0.13 12.91 20.97
C ASP A 81 0.59 12.08 19.78
N PRO A 82 0.36 10.77 19.77
CA PRO A 82 0.86 9.86 18.75
C PRO A 82 -0.09 9.76 17.55
N PHE A 83 0.50 9.78 16.35
CA PHE A 83 -0.19 9.58 15.07
C PHE A 83 0.50 8.52 14.23
N GLY A 84 -0.28 7.81 13.40
CA GLY A 84 0.22 6.99 12.32
C GLY A 84 -0.21 7.55 10.97
N PHE A 85 0.59 7.39 9.93
CA PHE A 85 0.20 7.81 8.58
C PHE A 85 0.64 6.82 7.50
N GLN A 86 -0.11 6.80 6.40
CA GLN A 86 0.22 6.14 5.15
C GLN A 86 -0.04 7.12 4.01
N PHE A 87 0.86 7.12 3.03
CA PHE A 87 0.73 7.87 1.78
C PHE A 87 1.29 7.02 0.65
N THR A 88 0.46 6.69 -0.32
CA THR A 88 0.88 5.88 -1.46
C THR A 88 0.39 6.47 -2.76
N ILE A 89 1.27 6.52 -3.75
CA ILE A 89 0.87 6.76 -5.14
C ILE A 89 1.28 5.55 -5.97
N PHE A 90 0.28 4.92 -6.58
CA PHE A 90 0.44 3.85 -7.56
C PHE A 90 0.40 4.43 -8.97
N ARG A 91 1.27 3.92 -9.84
CA ARG A 91 1.20 4.14 -11.28
C ARG A 91 0.90 2.82 -11.98
N ASN A 92 -0.08 2.83 -12.86
CA ASN A 92 -0.43 1.71 -13.71
C ASN A 92 -0.37 2.11 -15.18
N SER A 93 0.36 1.34 -15.98
CA SER A 93 0.37 1.49 -17.43
C SER A 93 -0.78 0.66 -18.03
N LEU A 94 -1.69 1.34 -18.70
CA LEU A 94 -2.89 0.75 -19.32
C LEU A 94 -2.57 0.02 -20.64
N SER A 95 -1.44 0.35 -21.24
CA SER A 95 -0.89 -0.32 -22.43
C SER A 95 0.62 -0.11 -22.51
N PRO A 96 1.39 -1.06 -23.09
CA PRO A 96 2.85 -0.97 -23.14
C PRO A 96 3.38 0.17 -24.02
N SER A 97 2.54 0.76 -24.84
CA SER A 97 2.90 1.90 -25.69
C SER A 97 1.84 2.97 -25.67
N ARG A 98 2.26 4.24 -25.73
CA ARG A 98 1.33 5.35 -25.88
C ARG A 98 0.61 5.25 -27.22
N SER A 99 -0.68 5.56 -27.25
CA SER A 99 -1.42 5.70 -28.49
C SER A 99 -0.92 6.92 -29.29
N ASN A 100 -1.03 6.89 -30.63
CA ASN A 100 -0.59 7.99 -31.50
C ASN A 100 -1.59 9.18 -31.54
N GLY A 101 -2.44 9.32 -30.54
CA GLY A 101 -3.42 10.43 -30.46
C GLY A 101 -2.74 11.77 -30.19
N THR A 102 -3.30 12.84 -30.73
CA THR A 102 -2.82 14.22 -30.57
C THR A 102 -3.52 14.98 -29.43
N SER A 103 -4.50 14.36 -28.76
CA SER A 103 -5.21 14.97 -27.64
C SER A 103 -4.29 15.18 -26.44
N ALA A 104 -4.42 16.31 -25.75
CA ALA A 104 -3.73 16.55 -24.48
C ALA A 104 -4.13 15.53 -23.37
N TRP A 105 -5.27 14.86 -23.54
CA TRP A 105 -5.73 13.77 -22.68
C TRP A 105 -5.17 12.39 -23.07
N ASN A 106 -4.34 12.33 -24.12
CA ASN A 106 -3.77 11.08 -24.58
C ASN A 106 -2.65 10.61 -23.65
N THR A 107 -2.92 9.58 -22.89
CA THR A 107 -1.97 8.91 -21.99
C THR A 107 -2.31 7.43 -21.88
N ASN A 108 -1.28 6.62 -21.63
CA ASN A 108 -1.43 5.23 -21.21
C ASN A 108 -1.13 5.04 -19.72
N GLN A 109 -1.00 6.13 -18.96
CA GLN A 109 -0.70 6.07 -17.52
C GLN A 109 -1.94 6.47 -16.72
N ALA A 110 -2.24 5.66 -15.70
CA ALA A 110 -3.22 5.94 -14.66
C ALA A 110 -2.53 5.94 -13.30
N TYR A 111 -2.99 6.81 -12.43
CA TYR A 111 -2.48 6.94 -11.07
C TYR A 111 -3.63 6.76 -10.08
N MET A 112 -3.31 6.13 -8.97
CA MET A 112 -4.18 5.98 -7.80
C MET A 112 -3.38 6.43 -6.59
N GLY A 113 -3.99 7.23 -5.74
CA GLY A 113 -3.40 7.68 -4.47
C GLY A 113 -4.23 7.20 -3.30
N HIS A 114 -3.58 6.68 -2.26
CA HIS A 114 -4.19 6.39 -0.97
C HIS A 114 -3.50 7.23 0.11
N PHE A 115 -4.29 7.78 0.99
CA PHE A 115 -3.85 8.47 2.18
C PHE A 115 -4.59 7.91 3.38
N ALA A 116 -3.88 7.68 4.49
CA ALA A 116 -4.48 7.35 5.77
C ALA A 116 -3.78 8.08 6.91
N LEU A 117 -4.54 8.46 7.92
CA LEU A 117 -4.09 9.02 9.19
C LEU A 117 -4.79 8.32 10.34
N THR A 118 -4.03 7.85 11.31
CA THR A 118 -4.54 7.34 12.59
C THR A 118 -4.27 8.38 13.68
N ASP A 119 -5.31 8.93 14.28
CA ASP A 119 -5.24 9.65 15.55
C ASP A 119 -5.37 8.64 16.68
N ILE A 120 -4.23 8.29 17.29
CA ILE A 120 -4.16 7.18 18.25
C ILE A 120 -4.83 7.54 19.58
N ASN A 121 -4.79 8.79 19.99
CA ASN A 121 -5.40 9.23 21.25
C ASN A 121 -6.93 9.27 21.16
N GLU A 122 -7.46 9.78 20.03
CA GLU A 122 -8.90 9.87 19.82
C GLU A 122 -9.50 8.53 19.32
N ASN A 123 -8.64 7.58 18.93
CA ASN A 123 -9.03 6.29 18.33
C ASN A 123 -9.81 6.50 17.02
N ASP A 124 -9.37 7.49 16.24
CA ASP A 124 -9.96 7.86 14.95
C ASP A 124 -9.04 7.46 13.80
N PHE A 125 -9.66 7.04 12.69
CA PHE A 125 -8.97 6.68 11.46
C PHE A 125 -9.58 7.43 10.27
N PHE A 126 -8.73 8.19 9.56
CA PHE A 126 -9.11 8.99 8.40
C PHE A 126 -8.42 8.44 7.16
N PHE A 127 -9.13 8.38 6.05
CA PHE A 127 -8.55 7.92 4.78
C PHE A 127 -9.21 8.62 3.60
N GLU A 128 -8.49 8.66 2.47
CA GLU A 128 -8.95 9.21 1.20
C GLU A 128 -8.31 8.46 0.04
N GLU A 129 -9.03 8.36 -1.07
CA GLU A 129 -8.58 7.75 -2.32
C GLU A 129 -8.72 8.73 -3.47
N LYS A 130 -7.70 8.80 -4.32
CA LYS A 130 -7.72 9.59 -5.55
C LYS A 130 -7.42 8.73 -6.77
N PHE A 131 -8.12 9.00 -7.86
CA PHE A 131 -7.82 8.43 -9.18
C PHE A 131 -7.61 9.55 -10.19
N SER A 132 -6.54 9.45 -10.97
CA SER A 132 -6.28 10.41 -12.03
C SER A 132 -5.53 9.79 -13.20
N ARG A 133 -5.67 10.42 -14.36
CA ARG A 133 -4.88 10.04 -15.53
C ARG A 133 -3.59 10.85 -15.56
N GLY A 134 -2.50 10.24 -16.03
CA GLY A 134 -1.24 10.94 -16.30
C GLY A 134 -1.32 11.87 -17.51
N ALA A 135 -2.26 12.81 -17.47
CA ALA A 135 -2.55 13.73 -18.56
C ALA A 135 -2.87 15.13 -18.02
N VAL A 136 -2.64 16.15 -18.83
CA VAL A 136 -2.91 17.58 -18.55
C VAL A 136 -2.40 18.07 -17.19
N GLY A 137 -1.36 17.42 -16.65
CA GLY A 137 -0.77 17.77 -15.36
C GLY A 137 -1.52 17.29 -14.12
N LEU A 138 -2.59 16.48 -14.27
CA LEU A 138 -3.38 15.99 -13.14
C LEU A 138 -2.62 14.96 -12.28
N ALA A 139 -1.86 14.09 -12.90
CA ALA A 139 -0.98 13.16 -12.20
C ALA A 139 0.25 12.85 -13.03
N GLY A 140 1.32 12.43 -12.37
CA GLY A 140 2.56 12.10 -13.05
C GLY A 140 3.67 11.65 -12.11
N ALA A 141 4.79 11.25 -12.72
CA ALA A 141 6.04 10.98 -12.03
C ALA A 141 7.23 11.43 -12.91
N GLU A 142 8.18 12.10 -12.30
CA GLU A 142 9.40 12.64 -12.93
C GLU A 142 10.61 12.28 -12.07
N THR A 143 11.79 12.17 -12.70
CA THR A 143 13.01 11.76 -12.01
C THR A 143 13.87 12.95 -11.58
N ASN A 144 13.91 14.01 -12.37
CA ASN A 144 14.85 15.12 -12.15
C ASN A 144 14.22 16.49 -12.42
N PRO A 145 13.79 17.21 -11.37
CA PRO A 145 13.78 16.78 -9.97
C PRO A 145 12.81 15.59 -9.74
N LEU A 146 13.04 14.82 -8.70
CA LEU A 146 12.09 13.76 -8.32
C LEU A 146 10.76 14.43 -7.97
N ARG A 147 9.69 14.02 -8.64
CA ARG A 147 8.35 14.46 -8.34
C ARG A 147 7.35 13.37 -8.72
N ILE A 148 6.52 12.97 -7.78
CA ILE A 148 5.38 12.07 -7.96
C ILE A 148 4.16 12.80 -7.45
N TRP A 149 3.08 12.90 -8.25
CA TRP A 149 1.89 13.64 -7.82
C TRP A 149 0.61 13.06 -8.37
N ILE A 150 -0.45 13.30 -7.64
CA ILE A 150 -1.82 13.07 -8.05
C ILE A 150 -2.66 14.24 -7.53
N GLU A 151 -3.10 15.12 -8.45
CA GLU A 151 -3.81 16.37 -8.15
C GLU A 151 -2.96 17.28 -7.24
N ASP A 152 -3.40 17.50 -6.01
CA ASP A 152 -2.72 18.30 -4.98
C ASP A 152 -1.82 17.49 -4.03
N TRP A 153 -1.85 16.15 -4.10
CA TRP A 153 -0.93 15.30 -3.34
C TRP A 153 0.40 15.12 -4.08
N PHE A 154 1.49 15.14 -3.35
CA PHE A 154 2.81 14.92 -3.95
C PHE A 154 3.85 14.34 -3.00
N LEU A 155 4.85 13.73 -3.60
CA LEU A 155 6.15 13.41 -3.01
C LEU A 155 7.22 14.03 -3.91
N GLU A 156 7.97 15.03 -3.42
CA GLU A 156 8.95 15.78 -4.19
C GLU A 156 10.34 15.69 -3.56
N GLY A 157 11.35 15.50 -4.39
CA GLY A 157 12.74 15.48 -3.97
C GLY A 157 13.41 16.86 -4.06
N SER A 158 14.56 16.99 -3.39
CA SER A 158 15.40 18.19 -3.48
C SER A 158 15.84 18.46 -4.94
N THR A 159 15.77 19.73 -5.34
CA THR A 159 16.26 20.17 -6.65
C THR A 159 17.75 20.52 -6.65
N GLN A 160 18.41 20.52 -5.51
CA GLN A 160 19.73 21.14 -5.34
C GLN A 160 20.90 20.14 -5.35
N ASP A 161 20.63 18.84 -5.16
CA ASP A 161 21.67 17.83 -5.00
C ASP A 161 21.47 16.61 -5.91
N LYS A 162 22.52 15.81 -6.05
CA LYS A 162 22.45 14.48 -6.67
C LYS A 162 21.70 13.44 -5.83
N ASN A 163 21.23 13.86 -4.65
CA ASN A 163 20.41 13.09 -3.73
C ASN A 163 18.97 13.59 -3.80
N VAL A 164 17.99 12.70 -3.68
CA VAL A 164 16.57 13.06 -3.65
C VAL A 164 16.14 13.73 -2.33
N PHE A 165 16.91 13.52 -1.27
CA PHE A 165 16.59 14.06 0.06
C PHE A 165 17.01 15.52 0.25
N PRO A 166 16.31 16.28 1.10
CA PRO A 166 15.08 15.88 1.78
C PRO A 166 13.91 15.72 0.79
N LEU A 167 13.01 14.76 1.09
CA LEU A 167 11.75 14.65 0.39
C LEU A 167 10.69 15.53 1.08
N GLN A 168 9.85 16.16 0.26
CA GLN A 168 8.64 16.86 0.72
C GLN A 168 7.44 15.97 0.38
N LEU A 169 6.60 15.68 1.36
CA LEU A 169 5.37 14.93 1.21
C LEU A 169 4.20 15.84 1.58
N SER A 170 3.18 15.85 0.76
CA SER A 170 1.93 16.55 1.01
C SER A 170 0.75 15.68 0.61
N GLY A 171 -0.18 15.46 1.51
CA GLY A 171 -1.39 14.65 1.28
C GLY A 171 -2.41 14.85 2.39
N GLY A 172 -3.65 14.42 2.15
CA GLY A 172 -4.70 14.59 3.15
C GLY A 172 -6.04 14.01 2.73
N ALA A 173 -7.00 14.13 3.63
CA ALA A 173 -8.41 13.80 3.47
C ALA A 173 -9.25 15.03 3.80
N ASP A 174 -10.59 14.93 3.77
CA ASP A 174 -11.47 16.06 4.13
C ASP A 174 -11.19 16.53 5.57
N GLY A 175 -10.78 17.79 5.71
CA GLY A 175 -10.41 18.40 6.99
C GLY A 175 -9.07 17.95 7.57
N ILE A 176 -8.32 17.10 6.88
CA ILE A 176 -7.00 16.58 7.27
C ILE A 176 -5.95 17.00 6.24
N GLN A 177 -4.84 17.55 6.71
CA GLN A 177 -3.68 17.86 5.85
C GLN A 177 -2.39 17.48 6.55
N LEU A 178 -1.56 16.70 5.89
CA LEU A 178 -0.23 16.31 6.36
C LEU A 178 0.83 16.84 5.40
N ASP A 179 1.73 17.67 5.91
CA ASP A 179 2.87 18.22 5.17
C ASP A 179 4.16 17.86 5.92
N LEU A 180 4.99 17.02 5.32
CA LEU A 180 6.20 16.50 5.94
C LEU A 180 7.45 16.77 5.12
N THR A 181 8.54 17.03 5.84
CA THR A 181 9.91 16.92 5.34
C THR A 181 10.51 15.61 5.86
N LEU A 182 10.89 14.72 4.94
CA LEU A 182 11.55 13.45 5.24
C LEU A 182 13.04 13.59 4.93
N GLN A 183 13.87 13.43 5.96
CA GLN A 183 15.33 13.49 5.82
C GLN A 183 15.90 12.12 5.40
N GLU A 184 17.07 12.12 4.78
CA GLU A 184 17.81 10.87 4.59
C GLU A 184 18.12 10.24 5.96
N GLY A 185 17.78 8.96 6.09
CA GLY A 185 18.04 8.19 7.29
C GLY A 185 19.16 7.17 7.08
N LYS A 186 18.83 5.88 7.25
CA LYS A 186 19.75 4.80 6.91
C LYS A 186 19.97 4.72 5.39
N PRO A 187 21.12 4.13 4.95
CA PRO A 187 21.32 3.83 3.53
C PRO A 187 20.17 3.02 2.93
N VAL A 188 19.94 3.19 1.63
CA VAL A 188 18.96 2.41 0.87
C VAL A 188 19.18 0.91 1.09
N VAL A 189 18.10 0.20 1.37
CA VAL A 189 18.08 -1.25 1.59
C VAL A 189 17.47 -1.94 0.37
N LEU A 190 18.27 -2.66 -0.41
CA LEU A 190 17.79 -3.48 -1.52
C LEU A 190 17.11 -4.73 -0.95
N GLN A 191 15.81 -4.91 -1.22
CA GLN A 191 15.01 -6.04 -0.72
C GLN A 191 15.20 -7.29 -1.59
N GLY A 192 14.86 -8.47 -1.07
CA GLY A 192 15.09 -9.73 -1.77
C GLY A 192 16.58 -9.99 -2.07
N GLU A 193 16.86 -10.55 -3.25
CA GLU A 193 18.21 -10.83 -3.76
C GLU A 193 18.72 -9.62 -4.54
N GLU A 194 19.54 -8.77 -3.91
CA GLU A 194 20.08 -7.55 -4.50
C GLU A 194 19.01 -6.65 -5.17
N GLY A 195 17.84 -6.53 -4.54
CA GLY A 195 16.71 -5.74 -5.04
C GLY A 195 15.73 -6.51 -5.92
N LEU A 196 16.00 -7.78 -6.26
CA LEU A 196 15.05 -8.65 -6.94
C LEU A 196 14.20 -9.40 -5.89
N SER A 197 12.95 -9.01 -5.76
CA SER A 197 11.97 -9.61 -4.83
C SER A 197 11.04 -10.57 -5.57
N LYS A 198 11.34 -11.87 -5.47
CA LYS A 198 10.53 -12.92 -6.10
C LYS A 198 9.22 -13.10 -5.35
N LYS A 199 8.10 -13.11 -6.07
CA LYS A 199 6.75 -13.32 -5.54
C LYS A 199 6.14 -14.63 -6.04
N GLY A 200 6.72 -15.23 -7.09
CA GLY A 200 6.25 -16.47 -7.70
C GLY A 200 7.35 -17.23 -8.41
N ASN A 201 7.05 -18.52 -8.77
CA ASN A 201 8.02 -19.39 -9.43
C ASN A 201 8.14 -19.14 -10.95
N ALA A 202 7.14 -18.49 -11.56
CA ALA A 202 7.20 -18.18 -12.98
C ALA A 202 8.23 -17.07 -13.24
N PRO A 203 9.02 -17.16 -14.32
CA PRO A 203 9.99 -16.12 -14.67
C PRO A 203 9.31 -14.74 -14.74
N GLY A 204 9.84 -13.76 -14.01
CA GLY A 204 9.33 -12.38 -13.95
C GLY A 204 8.10 -12.18 -13.05
N ASN A 205 7.67 -13.19 -12.28
CA ASN A 205 6.80 -12.95 -11.11
C ASN A 205 7.67 -12.47 -9.96
N ALA A 206 8.14 -11.25 -10.11
CA ALA A 206 9.03 -10.57 -9.20
C ALA A 206 8.91 -9.06 -9.40
N SER A 207 9.37 -8.32 -8.45
CA SER A 207 9.53 -6.87 -8.51
C SER A 207 10.99 -6.47 -8.30
N TYR A 208 11.35 -5.28 -8.74
CA TYR A 208 12.49 -4.58 -8.21
C TYR A 208 12.01 -3.75 -7.02
N TYR A 209 12.71 -3.91 -5.89
CA TYR A 209 12.24 -3.40 -4.61
C TYR A 209 13.41 -2.91 -3.75
N PHE A 210 13.31 -1.65 -3.31
CA PHE A 210 14.16 -1.11 -2.27
C PHE A 210 13.38 -0.31 -1.24
N ALA A 211 13.97 -0.10 -0.07
CA ALA A 211 13.40 0.66 1.03
C ALA A 211 14.35 1.70 1.59
N ASN A 212 13.80 2.83 2.02
CA ASN A 212 14.44 3.78 2.94
C ASN A 212 13.78 3.58 4.31
N THR A 213 14.46 2.87 5.22
CA THR A 213 13.77 2.26 6.37
C THR A 213 13.57 3.17 7.57
N ARG A 214 14.37 4.23 7.72
CA ARG A 214 14.34 5.08 8.92
C ARG A 214 14.62 6.52 8.57
N MET A 215 13.63 7.17 7.98
CA MET A 215 13.70 8.58 7.60
C MET A 215 13.21 9.48 8.75
N PRO A 216 14.05 10.34 9.33
CA PRO A 216 13.55 11.37 10.24
C PRO A 216 12.52 12.24 9.52
N ALA A 217 11.35 12.38 10.13
CA ALA A 217 10.21 13.13 9.61
C ALA A 217 9.88 14.31 10.50
N SER A 218 9.56 15.47 9.94
CA SER A 218 9.06 16.64 10.66
C SER A 218 8.18 17.48 9.76
N GLY A 219 7.22 18.18 10.33
CA GLY A 219 6.32 19.05 9.57
C GLY A 219 5.05 19.39 10.33
N THR A 220 3.96 19.56 9.61
CA THR A 220 2.68 19.96 10.19
C THR A 220 1.57 18.98 9.86
N LEU A 221 0.64 18.83 10.79
CA LEU A 221 -0.59 18.06 10.67
C LEU A 221 -1.77 18.96 11.04
N LEU A 222 -2.68 19.19 10.10
CA LEU A 222 -4.00 19.72 10.37
C LEU A 222 -4.95 18.54 10.63
N VAL A 223 -5.52 18.47 11.82
CA VAL A 223 -6.50 17.46 12.21
C VAL A 223 -7.50 18.06 13.18
N ASN A 224 -8.78 17.71 13.05
CA ASN A 224 -9.86 18.24 13.91
C ASN A 224 -9.92 19.79 13.98
N GLY A 225 -9.44 20.49 12.93
CA GLY A 225 -9.37 21.94 12.84
C GLY A 225 -8.19 22.56 13.60
N GLU A 226 -7.29 21.76 14.15
CA GLU A 226 -6.07 22.17 14.84
C GLU A 226 -4.84 21.90 13.95
N LEU A 227 -3.91 22.85 13.91
CA LEU A 227 -2.63 22.72 13.22
C LEU A 227 -1.54 22.38 14.23
N LEU A 228 -0.99 21.19 14.12
CA LEU A 228 0.03 20.65 15.02
C LEU A 228 1.38 20.59 14.33
N GLU A 229 2.44 20.97 15.04
CA GLU A 229 3.81 20.59 14.66
C GLU A 229 4.04 19.13 15.04
N VAL A 230 4.55 18.34 14.10
CA VAL A 230 4.75 16.90 14.29
C VAL A 230 6.15 16.47 13.91
N SER A 231 6.64 15.43 14.58
CA SER A 231 7.92 14.80 14.25
C SER A 231 7.91 13.30 14.55
N GLY A 232 8.78 12.56 13.86
CA GLY A 232 8.85 11.10 14.04
C GLY A 232 9.75 10.40 13.03
N LEU A 233 9.36 9.20 12.65
CA LEU A 233 10.08 8.37 11.68
C LEU A 233 9.15 7.93 10.56
N GLY A 234 9.63 8.03 9.34
CA GLY A 234 9.01 7.47 8.15
C GLY A 234 9.78 6.25 7.62
N TRP A 235 9.08 5.48 6.84
CA TRP A 235 9.56 4.38 6.01
C TRP A 235 9.07 4.59 4.59
N MET A 236 9.90 4.36 3.57
CA MET A 236 9.48 4.41 2.19
C MET A 236 9.86 3.12 1.48
N ASP A 237 8.87 2.49 0.86
CA ASP A 237 9.07 1.41 -0.11
C ASP A 237 8.92 1.93 -1.53
N ARG A 238 9.84 1.53 -2.37
CA ARG A 238 9.82 1.78 -3.79
C ARG A 238 9.89 0.46 -4.53
N GLU A 239 8.83 0.16 -5.27
CA GLU A 239 8.70 -1.14 -5.93
C GLU A 239 8.09 -0.99 -7.32
N TRP A 240 8.59 -1.75 -8.32
CA TRP A 240 8.04 -1.79 -9.67
C TRP A 240 8.09 -3.18 -10.25
N SER A 241 7.04 -3.52 -11.00
CA SER A 241 6.79 -4.87 -11.51
C SER A 241 5.89 -4.86 -12.74
N THR A 242 5.78 -6.02 -13.38
CA THR A 242 4.75 -6.29 -14.41
C THR A 242 3.82 -7.41 -13.97
N SER A 243 4.29 -8.33 -13.13
CA SER A 243 3.51 -9.40 -12.53
C SER A 243 4.11 -9.73 -11.17
N ALA A 244 3.39 -9.44 -10.09
CA ALA A 244 3.87 -9.63 -8.74
C ALA A 244 3.33 -10.93 -8.10
N LEU A 245 2.03 -11.19 -8.14
CA LEU A 245 1.43 -12.34 -7.49
C LEU A 245 1.29 -13.55 -8.41
N SER A 246 1.26 -14.74 -7.83
CA SER A 246 1.08 -16.03 -8.50
C SER A 246 -0.28 -16.63 -8.17
N ASP A 247 -0.73 -17.56 -9.03
CA ASP A 247 -1.94 -18.33 -8.78
C ASP A 247 -1.91 -19.00 -7.39
N GLY A 248 -3.01 -18.90 -6.67
CA GLY A 248 -3.18 -19.45 -5.32
C GLY A 248 -2.68 -18.55 -4.19
N GLN A 249 -2.06 -17.43 -4.47
CA GLN A 249 -1.81 -16.37 -3.49
C GLN A 249 -3.05 -15.47 -3.41
N VAL A 250 -3.53 -15.19 -2.19
CA VAL A 250 -4.78 -14.44 -1.96
C VAL A 250 -4.56 -13.07 -1.36
N GLY A 251 -3.32 -12.74 -0.99
CA GLY A 251 -2.94 -11.46 -0.38
C GLY A 251 -1.61 -11.56 0.34
N TRP A 252 -1.30 -10.53 1.09
CA TRP A 252 -0.08 -10.47 1.92
C TRP A 252 -0.33 -9.76 3.23
N ASP A 253 0.55 -10.04 4.18
CA ASP A 253 0.74 -9.27 5.39
C ASP A 253 2.14 -8.65 5.31
N TRP A 254 2.23 -7.33 5.35
CA TRP A 254 3.49 -6.61 5.30
C TRP A 254 3.67 -5.80 6.59
N PHE A 255 4.94 -5.69 7.02
CA PHE A 255 5.31 -4.96 8.24
C PHE A 255 6.58 -4.15 8.00
N ALA A 256 6.57 -2.89 8.44
CA ALA A 256 7.73 -2.03 8.62
C ALA A 256 7.83 -1.64 10.10
N LEU A 257 8.80 -2.20 10.80
CA LEU A 257 8.92 -2.06 12.23
C LEU A 257 10.22 -1.32 12.60
N HIS A 258 10.09 -0.27 13.41
CA HIS A 258 11.20 0.50 13.98
C HIS A 258 11.34 0.18 15.46
N LEU A 259 12.45 -0.43 15.87
CA LEU A 259 12.78 -0.64 17.28
C LEU A 259 13.52 0.58 17.84
N ASP A 260 13.31 0.88 19.13
CA ASP A 260 13.86 2.07 19.78
C ASP A 260 15.40 2.06 19.85
N ASP A 261 16.02 0.88 19.81
CA ASP A 261 17.47 0.69 19.79
C ASP A 261 18.12 0.86 18.40
N GLY A 262 17.32 1.28 17.42
CA GLY A 262 17.78 1.60 16.07
C GLY A 262 17.75 0.45 15.08
N TRP A 263 17.29 -0.75 15.44
CA TRP A 263 17.02 -1.82 14.49
C TRP A 263 15.73 -1.58 13.73
N ASP A 264 15.69 -2.04 12.47
CA ASP A 264 14.47 -2.07 11.67
C ASP A 264 14.22 -3.50 11.20
N LEU A 265 12.95 -3.86 11.08
CA LEU A 265 12.52 -5.16 10.58
C LEU A 265 11.43 -4.97 9.54
N MET A 266 11.69 -5.40 8.31
CA MET A 266 10.65 -5.56 7.28
C MET A 266 10.28 -7.02 7.15
N VAL A 267 9.00 -7.29 7.04
CA VAL A 267 8.48 -8.63 6.73
C VAL A 267 7.37 -8.51 5.71
N TYR A 268 7.33 -9.38 4.72
CA TYR A 268 6.12 -9.66 3.98
C TYR A 268 5.85 -11.16 3.94
N GLN A 269 4.62 -11.53 4.26
CA GLN A 269 4.12 -12.89 4.20
C GLN A 269 3.08 -12.97 3.09
N LEU A 270 3.42 -13.59 1.98
CA LEU A 270 2.47 -13.94 0.94
C LEU A 270 1.57 -15.05 1.45
N ARG A 271 0.25 -14.85 1.44
CA ARG A 271 -0.71 -15.83 1.95
C ARG A 271 -1.31 -16.63 0.81
N ARG A 272 -1.44 -17.94 1.03
CA ARG A 272 -2.15 -18.85 0.17
C ARG A 272 -3.61 -19.03 0.61
N ALA A 273 -4.46 -19.52 -0.30
CA ALA A 273 -5.88 -19.75 -0.03
C ALA A 273 -6.15 -20.71 1.13
N ASP A 274 -5.20 -21.59 1.47
CA ASP A 274 -5.28 -22.50 2.62
C ASP A 274 -4.80 -21.87 3.94
N GLY A 275 -4.46 -20.56 3.92
CA GLY A 275 -3.94 -19.82 5.05
C GLY A 275 -2.45 -20.01 5.33
N SER A 276 -1.76 -20.86 4.57
CA SER A 276 -0.32 -21.06 4.73
C SER A 276 0.48 -19.89 4.14
N ALA A 277 1.68 -19.65 4.70
CA ALA A 277 2.65 -18.74 4.10
C ALA A 277 3.26 -19.34 2.84
N ASP A 278 3.35 -18.55 1.76
CA ASP A 278 4.09 -18.94 0.57
C ASP A 278 5.59 -18.99 0.88
N PRO A 279 6.35 -19.98 0.38
CA PRO A 279 7.80 -20.08 0.60
C PRO A 279 8.62 -18.88 0.09
N LEU A 280 8.04 -18.05 -0.77
CA LEU A 280 8.66 -16.81 -1.27
C LEU A 280 8.41 -15.60 -0.37
N SER A 281 7.71 -15.80 0.75
CA SER A 281 7.64 -14.81 1.82
C SER A 281 9.05 -14.53 2.36
N ALA A 282 9.33 -13.26 2.68
CA ALA A 282 10.67 -12.86 3.07
C ALA A 282 10.67 -11.80 4.18
N ALA A 283 11.80 -11.70 4.89
CA ALA A 283 12.04 -10.66 5.85
C ALA A 283 13.46 -10.10 5.73
N SER A 284 13.62 -8.85 6.13
CA SER A 284 14.89 -8.14 6.18
C SER A 284 15.08 -7.51 7.55
N LEU A 285 16.13 -7.90 8.23
CA LEU A 285 16.58 -7.28 9.47
C LEU A 285 17.67 -6.26 9.14
N ILE A 286 17.49 -5.02 9.56
CA ILE A 286 18.41 -3.92 9.26
C ILE A 286 19.00 -3.41 10.57
N ASP A 287 20.31 -3.53 10.73
CA ASP A 287 21.01 -3.09 11.93
C ASP A 287 21.06 -1.54 12.03
N PRO A 288 21.46 -0.97 13.19
CA PRO A 288 21.58 0.47 13.37
C PRO A 288 22.52 1.17 12.36
N SER A 289 23.43 0.43 11.73
CA SER A 289 24.33 0.96 10.68
C SER A 289 23.72 0.93 9.27
N GLY A 290 22.53 0.33 9.11
CA GLY A 290 21.85 0.16 7.81
C GLY A 290 22.22 -1.12 7.08
N ARG A 291 22.99 -2.04 7.70
CA ARG A 291 23.34 -3.31 7.07
C ARG A 291 22.17 -4.30 7.17
N LYS A 292 21.75 -4.81 5.99
CA LYS A 292 20.68 -5.81 5.87
C LYS A 292 21.19 -7.24 6.15
N THR A 293 20.37 -8.01 6.85
CA THR A 293 20.41 -9.46 6.93
C THR A 293 19.05 -10.00 6.46
N THR A 294 19.06 -10.85 5.43
CA THR A 294 17.84 -11.53 4.98
C THR A 294 17.49 -12.66 5.95
N LEU A 295 16.21 -12.77 6.32
CA LEU A 295 15.67 -13.80 7.18
C LEU A 295 14.66 -14.65 6.42
N GLN A 296 14.74 -15.97 6.59
CA GLN A 296 13.78 -16.92 6.03
C GLN A 296 12.61 -17.09 6.99
N LEU A 297 11.38 -16.89 6.50
CA LEU A 297 10.16 -17.16 7.29
C LEU A 297 10.08 -18.66 7.63
N GLY A 298 9.65 -18.94 8.85
CA GLY A 298 9.49 -20.29 9.38
C GLY A 298 10.77 -20.90 10.00
N SER A 299 11.96 -20.33 9.73
CA SER A 299 13.22 -20.78 10.34
C SER A 299 13.95 -19.67 11.11
N ASP A 300 14.23 -18.54 10.44
CA ASP A 300 14.99 -17.43 11.01
C ASP A 300 14.09 -16.39 11.69
N ILE A 301 12.84 -16.33 11.25
CA ILE A 301 11.78 -15.51 11.83
C ILE A 301 10.48 -16.29 11.85
N LEU A 302 9.76 -16.22 12.97
CA LEU A 302 8.44 -16.82 13.16
C LEU A 302 7.44 -15.70 13.41
N ILE A 303 6.33 -15.72 12.69
CA ILE A 303 5.23 -14.77 12.88
C ILE A 303 3.97 -15.58 13.10
N GLN A 304 3.27 -15.29 14.18
CA GLN A 304 2.02 -15.97 14.54
C GLN A 304 1.00 -14.92 15.00
N PRO A 305 -0.15 -14.81 14.32
CA PRO A 305 -1.27 -14.04 14.84
C PRO A 305 -1.67 -14.56 16.22
N ASN A 306 -1.99 -13.66 17.13
CA ASN A 306 -2.43 -14.00 18.49
C ASN A 306 -3.78 -13.37 18.86
N ASP A 307 -4.28 -12.45 18.05
CA ASP A 307 -5.59 -11.85 18.17
C ASP A 307 -6.18 -11.50 16.81
N TYR A 308 -7.49 -11.22 16.76
CA TYR A 308 -8.23 -10.95 15.53
C TYR A 308 -9.31 -9.88 15.77
N TRP A 309 -9.42 -8.95 14.83
CA TRP A 309 -10.46 -7.94 14.77
C TRP A 309 -11.45 -8.24 13.63
N ASN A 310 -12.74 -8.07 13.88
CA ASN A 310 -13.76 -8.20 12.86
C ASN A 310 -14.09 -6.82 12.29
N SER A 311 -14.07 -6.71 10.98
CA SER A 311 -14.47 -5.48 10.29
C SER A 311 -15.85 -5.03 10.73
N SER A 312 -16.05 -3.73 10.86
CA SER A 312 -17.36 -3.11 11.15
C SER A 312 -18.43 -3.47 10.11
N LEU A 313 -18.03 -3.83 8.88
CA LEU A 313 -18.91 -4.33 7.82
C LEU A 313 -19.29 -5.80 8.00
N GLY A 314 -18.63 -6.53 8.90
CA GLY A 314 -19.01 -7.89 9.32
C GLY A 314 -18.65 -9.01 8.34
N ASP A 315 -17.91 -8.74 7.28
CA ASP A 315 -17.58 -9.69 6.21
C ASP A 315 -16.08 -10.02 6.12
N ALA A 316 -15.25 -9.40 6.95
CA ALA A 316 -13.82 -9.66 7.02
C ALA A 316 -13.33 -9.79 8.46
N GLN A 317 -12.34 -10.63 8.67
CA GLN A 317 -11.62 -10.77 9.93
C GLN A 317 -10.11 -10.62 9.66
N TYR A 318 -9.50 -9.62 10.28
CA TYR A 318 -8.08 -9.34 10.18
C TYR A 318 -7.34 -9.81 11.42
N PRO A 319 -6.11 -10.34 11.31
CA PRO A 319 -5.22 -10.41 12.48
C PRO A 319 -5.08 -9.03 13.11
N SER A 320 -5.15 -8.96 14.44
CA SER A 320 -5.02 -7.71 15.22
C SER A 320 -3.96 -7.81 16.32
N GLY A 321 -3.07 -8.76 16.21
CA GLY A 321 -1.92 -8.93 17.09
C GLY A 321 -1.03 -10.05 16.60
N TRP A 322 0.29 -9.92 16.81
CA TRP A 322 1.27 -10.90 16.33
C TRP A 322 2.39 -11.12 17.34
N ASN A 323 2.74 -12.38 17.53
CA ASN A 323 4.01 -12.75 18.16
C ASN A 323 5.05 -12.91 17.06
N ILE A 324 6.13 -12.12 17.11
CA ILE A 324 7.27 -12.19 16.19
C ILE A 324 8.51 -12.63 16.93
N LYS A 325 9.12 -13.74 16.51
CA LYS A 325 10.37 -14.24 17.11
C LYS A 325 11.50 -14.23 16.09
N VAL A 326 12.65 -13.69 16.48
CA VAL A 326 13.89 -13.72 15.71
C VAL A 326 14.97 -14.40 16.55
N PRO A 327 15.10 -15.75 16.45
CA PRO A 327 15.98 -16.53 17.33
C PRO A 327 17.45 -16.10 17.31
N SER A 328 17.98 -15.68 16.16
CA SER A 328 19.35 -15.20 16.02
C SER A 328 19.66 -13.92 16.81
N GLN A 329 18.62 -13.19 17.21
CA GLN A 329 18.69 -11.98 18.02
C GLN A 329 18.18 -12.19 19.46
N ASP A 330 17.68 -13.38 19.79
CA ASP A 330 16.92 -13.66 21.02
C ASP A 330 15.68 -12.74 21.18
N TRP A 331 15.06 -12.33 20.07
CA TRP A 331 13.88 -11.48 20.11
C TRP A 331 12.60 -12.29 20.27
N ASP A 332 11.76 -11.83 21.19
CA ASP A 332 10.36 -12.27 21.38
C ASP A 332 9.52 -11.02 21.49
N LEU A 333 8.90 -10.64 20.38
CA LEU A 333 8.19 -9.37 20.18
C LEU A 333 6.69 -9.63 20.10
N LEU A 334 5.93 -8.79 20.79
CA LEU A 334 4.50 -8.61 20.62
C LEU A 334 4.28 -7.36 19.77
N VAL A 335 3.56 -7.49 18.66
CA VAL A 335 3.15 -6.41 17.78
C VAL A 335 1.64 -6.29 17.87
N GLU A 336 1.13 -5.12 18.19
CA GLU A 336 -0.30 -4.85 18.39
C GLU A 336 -0.71 -3.60 17.61
N PRO A 337 -1.90 -3.58 16.98
CA PRO A 337 -2.45 -2.36 16.41
C PRO A 337 -2.47 -1.22 17.43
N ALA A 338 -2.18 -0.01 16.97
CA ALA A 338 -2.37 1.18 17.81
C ALA A 338 -3.85 1.50 18.00
N VAL A 339 -4.65 1.21 16.97
CA VAL A 339 -6.12 1.26 16.90
C VAL A 339 -6.55 0.02 16.12
N ASP A 340 -7.62 -0.65 16.51
CA ASP A 340 -8.05 -1.87 15.84
C ASP A 340 -8.66 -1.58 14.45
N ASP A 341 -9.53 -0.58 14.37
CA ASP A 341 -10.20 -0.18 13.13
C ASP A 341 -9.31 0.80 12.33
N GLN A 342 -8.43 0.25 11.50
CA GLN A 342 -7.62 0.97 10.54
C GLN A 342 -7.84 0.40 9.12
N GLU A 343 -9.08 0.00 8.85
CA GLU A 343 -9.48 -0.55 7.55
C GLU A 343 -9.75 0.58 6.55
N LEU A 344 -9.07 0.56 5.40
CA LEU A 344 -9.35 1.45 4.27
C LEU A 344 -10.55 0.92 3.49
N LEU A 345 -11.66 1.65 3.57
CA LEU A 345 -12.89 1.37 2.83
C LEU A 345 -12.87 2.12 1.49
N VAL A 346 -11.90 1.79 0.67
CA VAL A 346 -11.65 2.35 -0.66
C VAL A 346 -11.92 1.31 -1.75
N THR A 347 -11.64 1.62 -3.02
CA THR A 347 -11.90 0.71 -4.16
C THR A 347 -11.28 -0.67 -3.96
N PHE A 348 -10.08 -0.73 -3.35
CA PHE A 348 -9.41 -1.98 -2.94
C PHE A 348 -9.35 -2.02 -1.42
N ARG A 349 -10.24 -2.75 -0.83
CA ARG A 349 -10.41 -2.81 0.61
C ARG A 349 -9.29 -3.61 1.27
N TYR A 350 -8.61 -2.99 2.25
CA TYR A 350 -7.50 -3.60 2.99
C TYR A 350 -7.29 -2.86 4.33
N TRP A 351 -6.52 -3.45 5.23
CA TRP A 351 -6.19 -2.84 6.52
C TRP A 351 -4.79 -2.25 6.47
N GLU A 352 -4.64 -1.00 6.89
CA GLU A 352 -3.42 -0.21 6.90
C GLU A 352 -3.27 0.51 8.21
N GLY A 353 -2.32 0.09 9.06
CA GLY A 353 -2.34 0.64 10.38
C GLY A 353 -1.02 0.77 11.10
N SER A 354 -0.96 1.80 11.95
CA SER A 354 0.08 1.98 12.95
C SER A 354 0.03 0.84 13.97
N VAL A 355 1.21 0.31 14.32
CA VAL A 355 1.36 -0.75 15.32
C VAL A 355 2.37 -0.37 16.40
N ARG A 356 2.17 -0.91 17.61
CA ARG A 356 3.09 -0.80 18.74
C ARG A 356 3.86 -2.11 18.90
N ILE A 357 5.10 -2.00 19.34
CA ILE A 357 5.96 -3.14 19.58
C ILE A 357 6.38 -3.14 21.04
N SER A 358 6.25 -4.27 21.67
CA SER A 358 6.82 -4.54 23.00
C SER A 358 7.44 -5.93 23.02
N GLY A 359 8.38 -6.20 23.91
CA GLY A 359 8.95 -7.53 24.00
C GLY A 359 10.27 -7.58 24.71
N THR A 360 11.00 -8.65 24.44
CA THR A 360 12.32 -8.90 25.01
C THR A 360 13.34 -9.30 23.95
N GLY A 361 14.58 -8.88 24.17
CA GLY A 361 15.75 -9.25 23.38
C GLY A 361 16.80 -9.97 24.21
N LYS A 362 18.06 -9.88 23.77
CA LYS A 362 19.21 -10.55 24.41
C LYS A 362 19.23 -10.33 25.92
N ASN A 363 19.42 -11.44 26.67
CA ASN A 363 19.47 -11.44 28.13
C ASN A 363 18.20 -10.88 28.81
N GLY A 364 17.03 -10.93 28.15
CA GLY A 364 15.78 -10.42 28.69
C GLY A 364 15.69 -8.88 28.68
N ALA A 365 16.53 -8.21 27.92
CA ALA A 365 16.46 -6.74 27.76
C ALA A 365 15.09 -6.35 27.17
N ARG A 366 14.43 -5.36 27.77
CA ARG A 366 13.16 -4.86 27.28
C ARG A 366 13.35 -4.18 25.90
N MET A 367 12.46 -4.51 24.99
CA MET A 367 12.41 -3.93 23.67
C MET A 367 11.08 -3.23 23.47
N ASN A 368 11.10 -2.06 22.84
CA ASN A 368 9.91 -1.35 22.39
C ASN A 368 10.16 -0.80 21.00
N GLY A 369 9.08 -0.35 20.38
CA GLY A 369 9.13 0.28 19.07
C GLY A 369 7.74 0.62 18.56
N ARG A 370 7.71 1.13 17.35
CA ARG A 370 6.49 1.39 16.58
C ARG A 370 6.71 0.95 15.14
N GLY A 371 5.65 0.77 14.41
CA GLY A 371 5.73 0.39 13.01
C GLY A 371 4.43 0.62 12.30
N TYR A 372 4.35 0.01 11.14
CA TYR A 372 3.17 0.01 10.28
C TYR A 372 2.95 -1.38 9.73
N ALA A 373 1.69 -1.78 9.55
CA ALA A 373 1.33 -3.05 8.96
C ALA A 373 0.27 -2.87 7.88
N GLU A 374 0.39 -3.62 6.81
CA GLU A 374 -0.56 -3.70 5.69
C GLU A 374 -1.07 -5.13 5.56
N LEU A 375 -2.40 -5.31 5.52
CA LEU A 375 -3.06 -6.60 5.44
C LEU A 375 -4.04 -6.61 4.28
N THR A 376 -3.73 -7.36 3.22
CA THR A 376 -4.54 -7.42 2.00
C THR A 376 -5.22 -8.77 1.82
N GLY A 377 -6.35 -8.80 1.08
CA GLY A 377 -7.03 -10.05 0.71
C GLY A 377 -7.73 -10.78 1.85
N TYR A 378 -8.12 -10.07 2.91
CA TYR A 378 -8.97 -10.58 3.99
C TYR A 378 -10.44 -10.26 3.78
N ALA A 379 -10.73 -9.09 3.25
CA ALA A 379 -12.05 -8.71 2.79
C ALA A 379 -12.34 -9.33 1.42
N GLY A 380 -13.59 -9.61 1.12
CA GLY A 380 -14.04 -9.90 -0.24
C GLY A 380 -13.76 -8.72 -1.17
N ASP A 381 -13.82 -8.95 -2.48
CA ASP A 381 -13.53 -7.93 -3.47
C ASP A 381 -14.54 -6.78 -3.39
N GLY A 382 -14.03 -5.56 -3.14
CA GLY A 382 -14.78 -4.31 -3.14
C GLY A 382 -15.63 -4.03 -1.88
N LEU A 383 -16.27 -2.85 -1.89
CA LEU A 383 -17.22 -2.48 -0.84
C LEU A 383 -18.51 -3.31 -0.96
N PRO A 384 -19.12 -3.76 0.14
CA PRO A 384 -20.45 -4.36 0.09
C PRO A 384 -21.42 -3.41 -0.60
N ASN A 385 -22.27 -3.95 -1.48
CA ASN A 385 -23.29 -3.15 -2.15
C ASN A 385 -24.13 -2.39 -1.11
N GLN A 386 -24.07 -1.06 -1.12
CA GLN A 386 -24.92 -0.19 -0.32
C GLN A 386 -26.36 -0.22 -0.81
#